data_98d4a0a1e000190b90e802e68ffd709b
#
_entry.id   98d4a0a1e000190b90e802e68ffd709b
#
_cell.length_a   1.000
_cell.length_b   1.000
_cell.length_c   1.000
_cell.angle_alpha   90.00
_cell.angle_beta   90.00
_cell.angle_gamma   90.00
#
_symmetry.space_group_name_H-M   'P 1'
#
loop_
_entity.id
_entity.type
_entity.pdbx_description
1 polymer ?
#
loop_
_entity_poly.entity_id
_entity_poly.type
_entity_poly.pdbx_seq_one_letter_code
_entity_poly.pdbx_strand_id
1 'polypeptide(L)'
;MKVAAAMSVAMLALAACGSSTVSAPGASGTTSTGAKAMKVGMAFDVGGRGDGTFNDLAVKGLEKAKSDFGAEIKELSPKEDGSDRADLLRQLADDGYNPIIGVGFSYGEALDTVAKEYPKISFVRIDGGPTKVANAAVASFAEQEGSYLVGVAAALKSKTNHIGFIGGNESALINKFYVGYKAGATAVKADIKVDDKRLAAGDDGAGFGNIPGAKVAAQAMYQKGADIVYTAAGGSFNGSFPVAVSMKKLAIGVDSDQFNTVGNAAWKKIILTSMVKRVDSAVFGAVKEFKDSGKVTSKAFSLKDGGVDYSTSGGFVDDIKAKIDGYKTKIIGGEIKVSETS
;
A
#
# COMPACT_ATOMS: atom_id res chain seq x y z
N MET A 1 -5.52 -51.85 -45.57
CA MET A 1 -5.71 -51.50 -46.99
C MET A 1 -5.15 -50.10 -47.13
N LYS A 2 -3.89 -49.93 -47.62
CA LYS A 2 -3.52 -49.68 -49.03
C LYS A 2 -4.37 -48.56 -49.63
N VAL A 3 -3.88 -47.39 -50.17
CA VAL A 3 -2.84 -47.15 -51.20
C VAL A 3 -2.60 -45.61 -51.13
N ALA A 4 -1.43 -45.02 -50.98
CA ALA A 4 -0.39 -44.72 -51.99
C ALA A 4 -0.79 -43.61 -52.98
N ALA A 5 -0.05 -42.52 -52.90
CA ALA A 5 0.96 -41.97 -53.81
C ALA A 5 0.40 -41.07 -54.96
N ALA A 6 0.97 -39.90 -55.17
CA ALA A 6 1.92 -39.66 -56.22
C ALA A 6 2.42 -38.23 -56.34
N MET A 7 3.71 -38.11 -56.59
CA MET A 7 4.52 -36.94 -56.94
C MET A 7 4.07 -36.29 -58.26
N SER A 8 4.38 -35.01 -58.43
CA SER A 8 4.90 -34.53 -59.73
C SER A 8 5.76 -33.30 -59.57
N VAL A 9 7.00 -33.38 -59.96
CA VAL A 9 8.03 -32.36 -60.15
C VAL A 9 7.86 -31.76 -61.55
N ALA A 10 8.05 -30.46 -61.70
CA ALA A 10 8.44 -29.88 -62.99
C ALA A 10 9.37 -28.67 -62.77
N MET A 11 10.54 -28.80 -63.33
CA MET A 11 11.62 -27.81 -63.46
C MET A 11 11.50 -26.97 -64.71
N LEU A 12 12.40 -25.96 -64.78
CA LEU A 12 12.96 -25.17 -65.89
C LEU A 12 12.19 -23.87 -66.25
N ALA A 13 12.85 -22.75 -66.63
CA ALA A 13 14.24 -22.48 -67.07
C ALA A 13 14.53 -20.98 -67.00
N LEU A 14 15.79 -20.63 -67.02
CA LEU A 14 16.46 -19.32 -67.12
C LEU A 14 16.00 -18.48 -68.33
N ALA A 15 16.06 -17.20 -68.19
CA ALA A 15 16.57 -16.26 -69.19
C ALA A 15 17.02 -14.93 -68.58
N ALA A 16 18.09 -14.40 -69.08
CA ALA A 16 19.02 -13.44 -68.58
C ALA A 16 18.75 -12.00 -69.07
N CYS A 17 19.44 -11.06 -68.40
CA CYS A 17 19.93 -9.75 -68.86
C CYS A 17 18.97 -8.56 -69.03
N GLY A 18 19.31 -7.52 -68.27
CA GLY A 18 18.87 -6.12 -68.50
C GLY A 18 19.26 -5.18 -67.36
N SER A 19 20.49 -4.62 -67.42
CA SER A 19 20.99 -3.62 -66.48
C SER A 19 20.19 -2.32 -66.60
N SER A 20 19.66 -1.84 -65.52
CA SER A 20 19.32 -0.42 -65.32
C SER A 20 19.46 -0.06 -63.84
N THR A 21 20.47 0.72 -63.54
CA THR A 21 20.74 1.32 -62.24
C THR A 21 19.68 2.36 -61.90
N VAL A 22 18.85 2.02 -60.92
CA VAL A 22 18.03 3.02 -60.20
C VAL A 22 18.41 2.92 -58.74
N SER A 23 19.07 3.98 -58.23
CA SER A 23 19.40 4.15 -56.84
C SER A 23 18.11 4.24 -56.02
N ALA A 24 17.82 3.25 -55.20
CA ALA A 24 16.80 3.29 -54.16
C ALA A 24 17.33 4.14 -52.99
N PRO A 25 16.48 5.01 -52.36
CA PRO A 25 16.86 5.71 -51.14
C PRO A 25 17.06 4.71 -50.04
N GLY A 26 18.19 4.83 -49.36
CA GLY A 26 18.55 3.96 -48.22
C GLY A 26 17.43 3.97 -47.19
N ALA A 27 16.87 2.80 -46.94
CA ALA A 27 16.12 2.55 -45.73
C ALA A 27 17.11 2.65 -44.57
N SER A 28 17.12 3.81 -43.89
CA SER A 28 17.72 3.95 -42.57
C SER A 28 16.98 2.98 -41.64
N GLY A 29 17.56 1.77 -41.51
CA GLY A 29 17.22 0.88 -40.45
C GLY A 29 17.49 1.58 -39.12
N THR A 30 16.45 2.12 -38.53
CA THR A 30 16.45 2.53 -37.14
C THR A 30 16.72 1.25 -36.34
N THR A 31 17.98 0.98 -36.06
CA THR A 31 18.37 0.07 -34.99
C THR A 31 17.79 0.68 -33.73
N SER A 32 16.61 0.25 -33.35
CA SER A 32 16.10 0.40 -32.01
C SER A 32 17.13 -0.28 -31.12
N THR A 33 18.08 0.49 -30.60
CA THR A 33 18.86 0.08 -29.43
C THR A 33 17.84 -0.14 -28.34
N GLY A 34 17.46 -1.41 -28.11
CA GLY A 34 16.52 -1.78 -27.08
C GLY A 34 17.01 -1.22 -25.75
N ALA A 35 16.40 -0.12 -25.31
CA ALA A 35 16.67 0.40 -24.00
C ALA A 35 16.41 -0.74 -23.02
N LYS A 36 17.44 -1.10 -22.23
CA LYS A 36 17.33 -2.17 -21.24
C LYS A 36 16.14 -1.84 -20.35
N ALA A 37 15.20 -2.77 -20.22
CA ALA A 37 14.02 -2.58 -19.39
C ALA A 37 14.43 -2.15 -17.96
N MET A 38 13.75 -1.15 -17.42
CA MET A 38 13.98 -0.72 -16.04
C MET A 38 13.65 -1.89 -15.10
N LYS A 39 14.54 -2.17 -14.14
CA LYS A 39 14.35 -3.21 -13.14
C LYS A 39 13.93 -2.58 -11.82
N VAL A 40 12.78 -2.94 -11.28
CA VAL A 40 12.27 -2.42 -10.01
C VAL A 40 12.18 -3.55 -8.99
N GLY A 41 12.93 -3.43 -7.89
CA GLY A 41 12.88 -4.36 -6.77
C GLY A 41 11.93 -3.90 -5.67
N MET A 42 11.23 -4.83 -5.04
CA MET A 42 10.39 -4.56 -3.89
C MET A 42 10.61 -5.61 -2.81
N ALA A 43 10.85 -5.16 -1.58
CA ALA A 43 10.87 -6.00 -0.39
C ALA A 43 9.67 -5.63 0.50
N PHE A 44 8.81 -6.61 0.76
CA PHE A 44 7.57 -6.43 1.52
C PHE A 44 7.80 -6.23 3.01
N ASP A 45 6.79 -5.67 3.70
CA ASP A 45 6.68 -5.81 5.15
C ASP A 45 6.20 -7.22 5.54
N VAL A 46 6.29 -7.52 6.82
CA VAL A 46 5.78 -8.78 7.38
C VAL A 46 4.33 -9.00 6.96
N GLY A 47 4.00 -10.23 6.58
CA GLY A 47 2.72 -10.59 5.97
C GLY A 47 2.80 -10.73 4.45
N GLY A 48 3.66 -9.98 3.76
CA GLY A 48 3.88 -10.13 2.33
C GLY A 48 2.65 -9.90 1.45
N ARG A 49 2.73 -10.37 0.22
CA ARG A 49 1.61 -10.34 -0.75
C ARG A 49 0.44 -11.19 -0.24
N GLY A 50 -0.77 -10.67 -0.36
CA GLY A 50 -2.00 -11.34 0.09
C GLY A 50 -2.49 -10.89 1.45
N ASP A 51 -1.92 -9.81 2.02
CA ASP A 51 -2.38 -9.24 3.29
C ASP A 51 -3.75 -8.54 3.19
N GLY A 52 -4.25 -8.31 1.98
CA GLY A 52 -5.52 -7.63 1.69
C GLY A 52 -5.51 -6.12 1.97
N THR A 53 -4.36 -5.54 2.34
CA THR A 53 -4.22 -4.14 2.74
C THR A 53 -2.93 -3.50 2.20
N PHE A 54 -1.97 -3.27 3.07
CA PHE A 54 -0.78 -2.44 2.85
C PHE A 54 0.17 -2.97 1.78
N ASN A 55 0.59 -4.25 1.91
CA ASN A 55 1.49 -4.86 0.92
C ASN A 55 0.80 -5.03 -0.44
N ASP A 56 -0.47 -5.43 -0.46
CA ASP A 56 -1.23 -5.58 -1.71
C ASP A 56 -1.43 -4.24 -2.44
N LEU A 57 -1.53 -3.13 -1.71
CA LEU A 57 -1.53 -1.80 -2.33
C LEU A 57 -0.16 -1.47 -2.94
N ALA A 58 0.94 -1.81 -2.28
CA ALA A 58 2.28 -1.63 -2.84
C ALA A 58 2.46 -2.44 -4.12
N VAL A 59 1.99 -3.70 -4.14
CA VAL A 59 1.95 -4.56 -5.34
C VAL A 59 1.16 -3.89 -6.45
N LYS A 60 -0.02 -3.36 -6.17
CA LYS A 60 -0.86 -2.68 -7.18
C LYS A 60 -0.12 -1.51 -7.84
N GLY A 61 0.62 -0.72 -7.06
CA GLY A 61 1.46 0.35 -7.59
C GLY A 61 2.61 -0.16 -8.46
N LEU A 62 3.25 -1.24 -8.04
CA LEU A 62 4.36 -1.88 -8.75
C LEU A 62 3.88 -2.53 -10.07
N GLU A 63 2.77 -3.26 -10.04
CA GLU A 63 2.18 -3.88 -11.24
C GLU A 63 1.72 -2.82 -12.25
N LYS A 64 1.19 -1.69 -11.77
CA LYS A 64 0.89 -0.56 -12.65
C LYS A 64 2.15 -0.01 -13.32
N ALA A 65 3.25 0.13 -12.59
CA ALA A 65 4.52 0.56 -13.17
C ALA A 65 5.06 -0.45 -14.20
N LYS A 66 4.93 -1.77 -13.93
CA LYS A 66 5.24 -2.81 -14.90
C LYS A 66 4.41 -2.67 -16.18
N SER A 67 3.10 -2.49 -16.04
CA SER A 67 2.18 -2.35 -17.19
C SER A 67 2.48 -1.09 -18.01
N ASP A 68 2.66 0.06 -17.34
CA ASP A 68 2.75 1.35 -18.03
C ASP A 68 4.15 1.63 -18.59
N PHE A 69 5.19 1.07 -17.97
CA PHE A 69 6.60 1.38 -18.32
C PHE A 69 7.39 0.18 -18.85
N GLY A 70 6.80 -1.02 -18.88
CA GLY A 70 7.50 -2.24 -19.26
C GLY A 70 8.59 -2.64 -18.28
N ALA A 71 8.47 -2.29 -17.00
CA ALA A 71 9.46 -2.59 -15.99
C ALA A 71 9.52 -4.10 -15.70
N GLU A 72 10.73 -4.64 -15.55
CA GLU A 72 10.96 -5.94 -14.92
C GLU A 72 10.83 -5.77 -13.42
N ILE A 73 10.00 -6.57 -12.76
CA ILE A 73 9.77 -6.47 -11.32
C ILE A 73 10.22 -7.72 -10.58
N LYS A 74 10.77 -7.54 -9.38
CA LYS A 74 11.09 -8.62 -8.44
C LYS A 74 10.57 -8.28 -7.07
N GLU A 75 9.89 -9.22 -6.45
CA GLU A 75 9.29 -9.12 -5.12
C GLU A 75 9.96 -10.11 -4.18
N LEU A 76 10.29 -9.68 -2.97
CA LEU A 76 10.83 -10.50 -1.90
C LEU A 76 10.03 -10.29 -0.62
N SER A 77 9.79 -11.37 0.12
CA SER A 77 9.11 -11.32 1.42
C SER A 77 10.10 -11.58 2.54
N PRO A 78 10.05 -10.82 3.64
CA PRO A 78 10.88 -11.07 4.80
C PRO A 78 10.41 -12.30 5.57
N LYS A 79 11.26 -12.78 6.46
CA LYS A 79 10.86 -13.70 7.52
C LYS A 79 9.81 -13.09 8.43
N GLU A 80 9.10 -13.91 9.19
CA GLU A 80 8.04 -13.46 10.10
C GLU A 80 8.51 -12.44 11.14
N ASP A 81 9.78 -12.54 11.58
CA ASP A 81 10.42 -11.60 12.51
C ASP A 81 11.07 -10.39 11.81
N GLY A 82 11.10 -10.38 10.48
CA GLY A 82 11.71 -9.31 9.67
C GLY A 82 13.22 -9.18 9.84
N SER A 83 13.92 -10.16 10.41
CA SER A 83 15.36 -10.10 10.71
C SER A 83 16.25 -10.02 9.47
N ASP A 84 15.75 -10.40 8.31
CA ASP A 84 16.47 -10.46 7.03
C ASP A 84 16.22 -9.26 6.10
N ARG A 85 15.57 -8.19 6.58
CA ARG A 85 15.23 -7.01 5.76
C ARG A 85 16.43 -6.44 5.01
N ALA A 86 17.58 -6.31 5.67
CA ALA A 86 18.78 -5.80 5.03
C ALA A 86 19.30 -6.73 3.93
N ASP A 87 19.24 -8.05 4.14
CA ASP A 87 19.70 -9.05 3.18
C ASP A 87 18.82 -9.08 1.93
N LEU A 88 17.51 -8.88 2.09
CA LEU A 88 16.60 -8.76 0.94
C LEU A 88 16.92 -7.54 0.08
N LEU A 89 17.21 -6.39 0.71
CA LEU A 89 17.62 -5.18 -0.02
C LEU A 89 18.94 -5.38 -0.75
N ARG A 90 19.93 -6.02 -0.12
CA ARG A 90 21.22 -6.37 -0.75
C ARG A 90 21.01 -7.32 -1.93
N GLN A 91 20.20 -8.35 -1.75
CA GLN A 91 19.89 -9.31 -2.82
C GLN A 91 19.30 -8.60 -4.05
N LEU A 92 18.35 -7.66 -3.87
CA LEU A 92 17.79 -6.88 -4.98
C LEU A 92 18.86 -6.01 -5.63
N ALA A 93 19.75 -5.40 -4.84
CA ALA A 93 20.83 -4.56 -5.36
C ALA A 93 21.87 -5.37 -6.17
N ASP A 94 22.28 -6.53 -5.67
CA ASP A 94 23.22 -7.44 -6.34
C ASP A 94 22.65 -8.01 -7.65
N ASP A 95 21.33 -8.25 -7.71
CA ASP A 95 20.60 -8.65 -8.91
C ASP A 95 20.40 -7.49 -9.93
N GLY A 96 20.86 -6.29 -9.57
CA GLY A 96 20.85 -5.11 -10.43
C GLY A 96 19.49 -4.43 -10.56
N TYR A 97 18.64 -4.53 -9.56
CA TYR A 97 17.38 -3.76 -9.49
C TYR A 97 17.63 -2.32 -9.06
N ASN A 98 17.00 -1.38 -9.73
CA ASN A 98 17.04 0.05 -9.46
C ASN A 98 15.83 0.74 -10.10
N PRO A 99 14.90 1.38 -9.32
CA PRO A 99 14.97 1.58 -7.87
C PRO A 99 14.60 0.33 -7.05
N ILE A 100 14.94 0.36 -5.75
CA ILE A 100 14.55 -0.65 -4.77
C ILE A 100 13.59 -0.03 -3.75
N ILE A 101 12.47 -0.70 -3.50
CA ILE A 101 11.39 -0.24 -2.62
C ILE A 101 11.35 -1.15 -1.39
N GLY A 102 11.53 -0.59 -0.21
CA GLY A 102 11.24 -1.24 1.08
C GLY A 102 9.86 -0.82 1.56
N VAL A 103 8.95 -1.78 1.66
CA VAL A 103 7.57 -1.53 2.07
C VAL A 103 7.47 -1.62 3.59
N GLY A 104 7.12 -0.51 4.24
CA GLY A 104 6.96 -0.44 5.69
C GLY A 104 8.07 0.33 6.41
N PHE A 105 7.67 0.99 7.49
CA PHE A 105 8.56 1.82 8.30
C PHE A 105 9.69 1.03 8.98
N SER A 106 9.47 -0.25 9.24
CA SER A 106 10.47 -1.16 9.84
C SER A 106 11.72 -1.37 8.97
N TYR A 107 11.70 -0.96 7.70
CA TYR A 107 12.89 -0.92 6.86
C TYR A 107 13.84 0.25 7.17
N GLY A 108 13.50 1.17 8.09
CA GLY A 108 14.26 2.41 8.30
C GLY A 108 15.76 2.24 8.38
N GLU A 109 16.23 1.52 9.38
CA GLU A 109 17.67 1.31 9.63
C GLU A 109 18.31 0.43 8.54
N ALA A 110 17.65 -0.65 8.15
CA ALA A 110 18.13 -1.58 7.13
C ALA A 110 18.31 -0.87 5.78
N LEU A 111 17.34 -0.07 5.36
CA LEU A 111 17.39 0.65 4.09
C LEU A 111 18.49 1.74 4.11
N ASP A 112 18.59 2.51 5.18
CA ASP A 112 19.62 3.54 5.32
C ASP A 112 21.05 2.95 5.34
N THR A 113 21.21 1.74 5.89
CA THR A 113 22.48 1.00 5.89
C THR A 113 22.83 0.52 4.49
N VAL A 114 21.91 -0.21 3.85
CA VAL A 114 22.15 -0.78 2.52
C VAL A 114 22.28 0.30 1.44
N ALA A 115 21.53 1.39 1.53
CA ALA A 115 21.67 2.50 0.59
C ALA A 115 23.08 3.12 0.59
N LYS A 116 23.77 3.17 1.72
CA LYS A 116 25.17 3.61 1.79
C LYS A 116 26.15 2.62 1.15
N GLU A 117 25.84 1.32 1.22
CA GLU A 117 26.64 0.26 0.58
C GLU A 117 26.52 0.32 -0.96
N TYR A 118 25.37 0.78 -1.48
CA TYR A 118 25.06 0.83 -2.91
C TYR A 118 24.76 2.26 -3.40
N PRO A 119 25.73 3.17 -3.44
CA PRO A 119 25.49 4.61 -3.67
C PRO A 119 24.97 4.96 -5.08
N LYS A 120 24.97 4.01 -6.02
CA LYS A 120 24.44 4.20 -7.39
C LYS A 120 23.00 3.71 -7.55
N ILE A 121 22.44 3.08 -6.53
CA ILE A 121 21.07 2.57 -6.52
C ILE A 121 20.19 3.53 -5.75
N SER A 122 19.01 3.81 -6.26
CA SER A 122 17.98 4.61 -5.57
C SER A 122 17.10 3.70 -4.71
N PHE A 123 16.93 4.08 -3.46
CA PHE A 123 16.11 3.36 -2.50
C PHE A 123 14.88 4.21 -2.12
N VAL A 124 13.75 3.56 -1.95
CA VAL A 124 12.50 4.20 -1.50
C VAL A 124 11.93 3.40 -0.35
N ARG A 125 11.66 4.05 0.77
CA ARG A 125 10.89 3.47 1.86
C ARG A 125 9.46 3.99 1.84
N ILE A 126 8.51 3.07 1.96
CA ILE A 126 7.10 3.41 2.19
C ILE A 126 6.88 3.44 3.69
N ASP A 127 6.39 4.56 4.19
CA ASP A 127 6.19 4.87 5.60
C ASP A 127 7.46 5.23 6.39
N GLY A 128 7.21 5.87 7.53
CA GLY A 128 8.21 6.22 8.52
C GLY A 128 8.73 7.65 8.44
N GLY A 129 9.71 7.93 9.30
CA GLY A 129 10.35 9.24 9.42
C GLY A 129 11.36 9.51 8.30
N PRO A 130 11.93 10.72 8.25
CA PRO A 130 12.86 11.13 7.20
C PRO A 130 14.16 10.32 7.20
N THR A 131 14.81 10.21 6.04
CA THR A 131 16.17 9.71 5.89
C THR A 131 17.16 10.86 5.60
N LYS A 132 18.43 10.66 5.95
CA LYS A 132 19.53 11.58 5.60
C LYS A 132 20.46 10.99 4.54
N VAL A 133 20.14 9.80 4.03
CA VAL A 133 20.97 9.10 3.04
C VAL A 133 20.64 9.64 1.64
N ALA A 134 21.64 10.08 0.91
CA ALA A 134 21.48 10.87 -0.33
C ALA A 134 20.74 10.14 -1.47
N ASN A 135 20.86 8.80 -1.54
CA ASN A 135 20.21 7.95 -2.53
C ASN A 135 18.99 7.19 -1.98
N ALA A 136 18.46 7.64 -0.83
CA ALA A 136 17.26 7.10 -0.23
C ALA A 136 16.17 8.18 -0.12
N ALA A 137 14.94 7.78 -0.32
CA ALA A 137 13.75 8.62 -0.20
C ALA A 137 12.68 7.94 0.66
N VAL A 138 11.76 8.73 1.21
CA VAL A 138 10.64 8.23 2.02
C VAL A 138 9.32 8.77 1.46
N ALA A 139 8.38 7.88 1.23
CA ALA A 139 6.98 8.23 1.00
C ALA A 139 6.24 8.10 2.34
N SER A 140 6.00 9.22 3.01
CA SER A 140 5.27 9.27 4.28
C SER A 140 3.83 9.74 4.08
N PHE A 141 2.97 9.47 5.07
CA PHE A 141 1.56 9.83 5.00
C PHE A 141 1.10 10.56 6.26
N ALA A 142 0.06 11.37 6.10
CA ALA A 142 -0.64 12.02 7.21
C ALA A 142 -1.75 11.10 7.74
N GLU A 143 -1.35 9.96 8.32
CA GLU A 143 -2.27 8.94 8.83
C GLU A 143 -3.26 9.49 9.84
N GLN A 144 -2.85 10.47 10.64
CA GLN A 144 -3.69 11.16 11.61
C GLN A 144 -4.87 11.88 10.95
N GLU A 145 -4.69 12.43 9.73
CA GLU A 145 -5.76 13.13 9.03
C GLU A 145 -6.84 12.18 8.52
N GLY A 146 -6.45 11.07 7.86
CA GLY A 146 -7.39 10.04 7.42
C GLY A 146 -8.09 9.36 8.59
N SER A 147 -7.34 9.07 9.65
CA SER A 147 -7.88 8.47 10.88
C SER A 147 -8.83 9.39 11.62
N TYR A 148 -8.62 10.72 11.57
CA TYR A 148 -9.58 11.69 12.11
C TYR A 148 -10.96 11.53 11.45
N LEU A 149 -11.02 11.39 10.13
CA LEU A 149 -12.29 11.24 9.40
C LEU A 149 -13.03 9.96 9.78
N VAL A 150 -12.32 8.84 9.93
CA VAL A 150 -12.98 7.60 10.37
C VAL A 150 -13.32 7.63 11.86
N GLY A 151 -12.63 8.44 12.67
CA GLY A 151 -13.01 8.76 14.05
C GLY A 151 -14.32 9.54 14.11
N VAL A 152 -14.48 10.56 13.27
CA VAL A 152 -15.75 11.29 13.09
C VAL A 152 -16.87 10.34 12.70
N ALA A 153 -16.64 9.46 11.72
CA ALA A 153 -17.60 8.45 11.27
C ALA A 153 -18.01 7.52 12.42
N ALA A 154 -17.04 7.01 13.18
CA ALA A 154 -17.29 6.15 14.33
C ALA A 154 -18.18 6.84 15.40
N ALA A 155 -17.85 8.06 15.77
CA ALA A 155 -18.61 8.79 16.79
C ALA A 155 -20.04 9.11 16.33
N LEU A 156 -20.24 9.47 15.05
CA LEU A 156 -21.57 9.74 14.50
C LEU A 156 -22.44 8.48 14.45
N LYS A 157 -21.83 7.30 14.26
CA LYS A 157 -22.55 6.02 14.12
C LYS A 157 -22.62 5.21 15.41
N SER A 158 -21.76 5.46 16.39
CA SER A 158 -21.80 4.75 17.67
C SER A 158 -23.09 5.05 18.43
N LYS A 159 -23.72 3.97 18.89
CA LYS A 159 -24.95 3.97 19.72
C LYS A 159 -24.62 3.85 21.21
N THR A 160 -23.44 3.33 21.54
CA THR A 160 -23.03 3.09 22.94
C THR A 160 -22.12 4.18 23.50
N ASN A 161 -21.73 5.15 22.68
CA ASN A 161 -20.71 6.16 23.02
C ASN A 161 -19.35 5.53 23.41
N HIS A 162 -19.08 4.32 22.91
CA HIS A 162 -17.89 3.53 23.18
C HIS A 162 -17.39 2.87 21.90
N ILE A 163 -16.16 3.16 21.52
CA ILE A 163 -15.48 2.66 20.32
C ILE A 163 -14.11 2.08 20.69
N GLY A 164 -13.49 1.32 19.79
CA GLY A 164 -12.18 0.72 20.02
C GLY A 164 -11.20 0.99 18.91
N PHE A 165 -9.93 0.92 19.25
CA PHE A 165 -8.79 0.96 18.34
C PHE A 165 -7.86 -0.23 18.61
N ILE A 166 -7.49 -0.95 17.55
CA ILE A 166 -6.48 -2.02 17.58
C ILE A 166 -5.35 -1.59 16.66
N GLY A 167 -4.17 -1.30 17.23
CA GLY A 167 -2.96 -0.97 16.49
C GLY A 167 -2.01 -2.16 16.38
N GLY A 168 -1.26 -2.26 15.30
CA GLY A 168 -0.31 -3.36 15.08
C GLY A 168 0.78 -3.39 16.15
N ASN A 169 1.37 -2.24 16.47
CA ASN A 169 2.44 -2.14 17.46
C ASN A 169 2.48 -0.77 18.17
N GLU A 170 3.41 -0.63 19.12
CA GLU A 170 3.67 0.62 19.84
C GLU A 170 4.74 1.45 19.13
N SER A 171 4.43 1.95 17.92
CA SER A 171 5.31 2.84 17.18
C SER A 171 4.73 4.24 17.03
N ALA A 172 5.59 5.20 16.75
CA ALA A 172 5.17 6.58 16.45
C ALA A 172 4.21 6.63 15.25
N LEU A 173 4.43 5.78 14.23
CA LEU A 173 3.56 5.70 13.06
C LEU A 173 2.16 5.21 13.44
N ILE A 174 2.04 4.10 14.16
CA ILE A 174 0.73 3.57 14.57
C ILE A 174 0.05 4.50 15.59
N ASN A 175 0.84 5.28 16.32
CA ASN A 175 0.26 6.32 17.20
C ASN A 175 -0.45 7.42 16.40
N LYS A 176 0.02 7.80 15.21
CA LYS A 176 -0.70 8.77 14.35
C LYS A 176 -2.12 8.32 14.03
N PHE A 177 -2.31 7.03 13.71
CA PHE A 177 -3.65 6.47 13.47
C PHE A 177 -4.55 6.62 14.72
N TYR A 178 -4.02 6.27 15.89
CA TYR A 178 -4.76 6.34 17.14
C TYR A 178 -5.15 7.76 17.52
N VAL A 179 -4.17 8.69 17.54
CA VAL A 179 -4.44 10.07 17.98
C VAL A 179 -5.39 10.78 17.02
N GLY A 180 -5.26 10.54 15.71
CA GLY A 180 -6.20 11.04 14.71
C GLY A 180 -7.60 10.50 14.94
N TYR A 181 -7.75 9.18 15.08
CA TYR A 181 -9.03 8.52 15.33
C TYR A 181 -9.72 9.05 16.58
N LYS A 182 -8.99 9.12 17.70
CA LYS A 182 -9.49 9.67 18.97
C LYS A 182 -9.88 11.13 18.82
N ALA A 183 -9.04 11.96 18.19
CA ALA A 183 -9.32 13.39 18.00
C ALA A 183 -10.59 13.61 17.16
N GLY A 184 -10.76 12.87 16.07
CA GLY A 184 -11.97 12.92 15.24
C GLY A 184 -13.22 12.50 16.00
N ALA A 185 -13.12 11.44 16.79
CA ALA A 185 -14.24 10.96 17.61
C ALA A 185 -14.64 11.97 18.70
N THR A 186 -13.67 12.52 19.43
CA THR A 186 -13.92 13.50 20.49
C THR A 186 -14.40 14.85 19.97
N ALA A 187 -14.04 15.22 18.73
CA ALA A 187 -14.59 16.42 18.09
C ALA A 187 -16.10 16.33 17.82
N VAL A 188 -16.66 15.12 17.75
CA VAL A 188 -18.10 14.88 17.57
C VAL A 188 -18.80 14.67 18.91
N LYS A 189 -18.19 13.89 19.80
CA LYS A 189 -18.71 13.56 21.14
C LYS A 189 -17.57 13.62 22.15
N ALA A 190 -17.52 14.68 22.94
CA ALA A 190 -16.42 14.97 23.86
C ALA A 190 -16.18 13.87 24.92
N ASP A 191 -17.23 13.14 25.30
CA ASP A 191 -17.23 12.09 26.32
C ASP A 191 -17.16 10.66 25.74
N ILE A 192 -16.93 10.53 24.43
CA ILE A 192 -16.83 9.21 23.79
C ILE A 192 -15.65 8.42 24.38
N LYS A 193 -15.94 7.19 24.80
CA LYS A 193 -14.91 6.29 25.27
C LYS A 193 -14.19 5.62 24.09
N VAL A 194 -12.85 5.64 24.10
CA VAL A 194 -12.00 5.02 23.10
C VAL A 194 -11.07 4.03 23.79
N ASP A 195 -11.33 2.72 23.63
CA ASP A 195 -10.38 1.69 24.08
C ASP A 195 -9.22 1.62 23.08
N ASP A 196 -7.98 1.43 23.58
CA ASP A 196 -6.77 1.25 22.77
C ASP A 196 -6.10 -0.07 23.13
N LYS A 197 -5.69 -0.83 22.11
CA LYS A 197 -4.87 -2.03 22.27
C LYS A 197 -3.84 -2.13 21.15
N ARG A 198 -2.58 -2.31 21.53
CA ARG A 198 -1.48 -2.64 20.63
C ARG A 198 -1.22 -4.13 20.67
N LEU A 199 -1.02 -4.75 19.49
CA LEU A 199 -0.87 -6.21 19.36
C LEU A 199 0.55 -6.69 19.63
N ALA A 200 1.55 -5.78 19.46
CA ALA A 200 2.94 -6.04 19.78
C ALA A 200 3.58 -4.81 20.42
N ALA A 201 4.61 -5.01 21.22
CA ALA A 201 5.54 -3.97 21.67
C ALA A 201 6.64 -3.82 20.60
N GLY A 202 7.19 -2.62 20.46
CA GLY A 202 8.26 -2.35 19.49
C GLY A 202 7.75 -2.19 18.05
N ASP A 203 8.69 -2.09 17.12
CA ASP A 203 8.46 -1.72 15.72
C ASP A 203 8.93 -2.76 14.69
N ASP A 204 9.07 -4.01 15.13
CA ASP A 204 9.49 -5.15 14.30
C ASP A 204 8.45 -5.63 13.28
N GLY A 205 7.21 -5.19 13.40
CA GLY A 205 6.11 -5.57 12.51
C GLY A 205 5.29 -6.78 12.96
N ALA A 206 5.66 -7.45 14.07
CA ALA A 206 5.00 -8.67 14.54
C ALA A 206 3.48 -8.53 14.77
N GLY A 207 3.00 -7.32 15.07
CA GLY A 207 1.58 -7.06 15.28
C GLY A 207 0.74 -6.99 14.00
N PHE A 208 1.34 -6.91 12.81
CA PHE A 208 0.59 -6.78 11.55
C PHE A 208 0.09 -8.10 10.98
N GLY A 209 0.59 -9.23 11.49
CA GLY A 209 0.11 -10.59 11.20
C GLY A 209 -0.51 -11.30 12.41
N ASN A 210 -0.70 -10.61 13.55
CA ASN A 210 -1.18 -11.20 14.79
C ASN A 210 -2.72 -11.39 14.81
N ILE A 211 -3.20 -12.31 13.98
CA ILE A 211 -4.63 -12.65 13.87
C ILE A 211 -5.23 -13.09 15.23
N PRO A 212 -4.61 -14.00 16.01
CA PRO A 212 -5.14 -14.39 17.32
C PRO A 212 -5.24 -13.23 18.31
N GLY A 213 -4.22 -12.36 18.36
CA GLY A 213 -4.21 -11.17 19.22
C GLY A 213 -5.32 -10.19 18.87
N ALA A 214 -5.54 -9.92 17.58
CA ALA A 214 -6.61 -9.05 17.11
C ALA A 214 -8.00 -9.62 17.43
N LYS A 215 -8.19 -10.94 17.31
CA LYS A 215 -9.43 -11.62 17.72
C LYS A 215 -9.75 -11.39 19.19
N VAL A 216 -8.78 -11.64 20.07
CA VAL A 216 -8.93 -11.46 21.52
C VAL A 216 -9.20 -10.00 21.89
N ALA A 217 -8.46 -9.06 21.27
CA ALA A 217 -8.63 -7.64 21.50
C ALA A 217 -10.03 -7.14 21.09
N ALA A 218 -10.48 -7.49 19.89
CA ALA A 218 -11.80 -7.10 19.39
C ALA A 218 -12.92 -7.69 20.26
N GLN A 219 -12.81 -8.97 20.64
CA GLN A 219 -13.79 -9.62 21.51
C GLN A 219 -13.89 -8.90 22.87
N ALA A 220 -12.76 -8.57 23.49
CA ALA A 220 -12.74 -7.86 24.76
C ALA A 220 -13.36 -6.45 24.65
N MET A 221 -13.06 -5.69 23.59
CA MET A 221 -13.63 -4.36 23.38
C MET A 221 -15.15 -4.41 23.19
N TYR A 222 -15.65 -5.28 22.33
CA TYR A 222 -17.09 -5.43 22.10
C TYR A 222 -17.84 -5.92 23.35
N GLN A 223 -17.26 -6.82 24.13
CA GLN A 223 -17.84 -7.28 25.41
C GLN A 223 -17.88 -6.17 26.45
N LYS A 224 -16.93 -5.24 26.42
CA LYS A 224 -16.91 -4.05 27.30
C LYS A 224 -17.87 -2.93 26.86
N GLY A 225 -18.56 -3.12 25.73
CA GLY A 225 -19.58 -2.20 25.26
C GLY A 225 -19.21 -1.38 24.03
N ALA A 226 -18.00 -1.51 23.48
CA ALA A 226 -17.68 -0.91 22.18
C ALA A 226 -18.64 -1.46 21.12
N ASP A 227 -19.07 -0.61 20.20
CA ASP A 227 -19.92 -1.04 19.07
C ASP A 227 -19.25 -0.87 17.71
N ILE A 228 -18.12 -0.20 17.66
CA ILE A 228 -17.29 -0.02 16.46
C ILE A 228 -15.81 -0.18 16.87
N VAL A 229 -15.06 -1.01 16.13
CA VAL A 229 -13.61 -1.18 16.35
C VAL A 229 -12.86 -0.89 15.06
N TYR A 230 -11.88 0.00 15.14
CA TYR A 230 -10.94 0.30 14.06
C TYR A 230 -9.68 -0.56 14.24
N THR A 231 -9.33 -1.34 13.21
CA THR A 231 -8.14 -2.21 13.21
C THR A 231 -7.09 -1.66 12.26
N ALA A 232 -6.13 -0.89 12.79
CA ALA A 232 -4.97 -0.37 12.08
C ALA A 232 -3.75 -1.30 12.30
N ALA A 233 -3.84 -2.52 11.78
CA ALA A 233 -2.91 -3.60 12.09
C ALA A 233 -2.70 -4.58 10.92
N GLY A 234 -2.62 -4.07 9.67
CA GLY A 234 -2.35 -4.90 8.49
C GLY A 234 -3.28 -6.12 8.42
N GLY A 235 -2.74 -7.30 8.10
CA GLY A 235 -3.49 -8.56 7.98
C GLY A 235 -4.18 -9.05 9.26
N SER A 236 -3.89 -8.45 10.42
CA SER A 236 -4.55 -8.81 11.70
C SER A 236 -6.06 -8.55 11.71
N PHE A 237 -6.60 -7.75 10.76
CA PHE A 237 -8.06 -7.59 10.61
C PHE A 237 -8.78 -8.93 10.38
N ASN A 238 -8.09 -9.94 9.85
CA ASN A 238 -8.62 -11.30 9.70
C ASN A 238 -9.01 -11.94 11.06
N GLY A 239 -8.52 -11.40 12.17
CA GLY A 239 -8.94 -11.80 13.52
C GLY A 239 -10.12 -10.98 14.04
N SER A 240 -10.13 -9.65 13.83
CA SER A 240 -11.15 -8.75 14.39
C SER A 240 -12.48 -8.76 13.63
N PHE A 241 -12.48 -8.86 12.30
CA PHE A 241 -13.70 -8.83 11.48
C PHE A 241 -14.65 -10.01 11.75
N PRO A 242 -14.17 -11.28 11.86
CA PRO A 242 -15.04 -12.38 12.26
C PRO A 242 -15.73 -12.17 13.60
N VAL A 243 -15.04 -11.51 14.56
CA VAL A 243 -15.63 -11.17 15.85
C VAL A 243 -16.73 -10.12 15.70
N ALA A 244 -16.49 -9.07 14.90
CA ALA A 244 -17.52 -8.07 14.60
C ALA A 244 -18.77 -8.70 13.99
N VAL A 245 -18.62 -9.64 13.05
CA VAL A 245 -19.73 -10.41 12.45
C VAL A 245 -20.49 -11.21 13.53
N SER A 246 -19.78 -11.99 14.34
CA SER A 246 -20.40 -12.87 15.35
C SER A 246 -21.16 -12.08 16.42
N MET A 247 -20.64 -10.90 16.78
CA MET A 247 -21.22 -10.04 17.81
C MET A 247 -22.19 -8.98 17.25
N LYS A 248 -22.43 -8.98 15.92
CA LYS A 248 -23.30 -8.01 15.21
C LYS A 248 -22.87 -6.56 15.47
N LYS A 249 -21.58 -6.29 15.43
CA LYS A 249 -20.93 -5.01 15.64
C LYS A 249 -20.34 -4.49 14.32
N LEU A 250 -19.86 -3.26 14.31
CA LEU A 250 -19.21 -2.66 13.15
C LEU A 250 -17.69 -2.66 13.30
N ALA A 251 -17.01 -2.66 12.17
CA ALA A 251 -15.57 -2.52 12.09
C ALA A 251 -15.17 -1.40 11.13
N ILE A 252 -13.98 -0.85 11.32
CA ILE A 252 -13.36 0.09 10.39
C ILE A 252 -12.09 -0.56 9.85
N GLY A 253 -11.95 -0.51 8.53
CA GLY A 253 -10.79 -1.02 7.81
C GLY A 253 -9.64 -0.02 7.73
N VAL A 254 -8.48 -0.48 7.21
CA VAL A 254 -7.25 0.31 7.08
C VAL A 254 -6.60 0.12 5.71
N ASP A 255 -5.89 1.15 5.27
CA ASP A 255 -5.08 1.27 4.06
C ASP A 255 -5.87 1.10 2.76
N SER A 256 -6.48 -0.05 2.53
CA SER A 256 -7.32 -0.30 1.36
C SER A 256 -8.79 0.02 1.65
N ASP A 257 -9.58 0.23 0.61
CA ASP A 257 -11.04 0.17 0.70
C ASP A 257 -11.47 -1.29 0.91
N GLN A 258 -11.44 -1.72 2.17
CA GLN A 258 -11.64 -3.13 2.52
C GLN A 258 -13.02 -3.65 2.17
N PHE A 259 -14.05 -2.81 2.06
CA PHE A 259 -15.34 -3.25 1.51
C PHE A 259 -15.20 -3.86 0.12
N ASN A 260 -14.33 -3.31 -0.72
CA ASN A 260 -14.10 -3.79 -2.07
C ASN A 260 -13.02 -4.87 -2.16
N THR A 261 -12.03 -4.88 -1.26
CA THR A 261 -10.92 -5.84 -1.32
C THR A 261 -11.20 -7.15 -0.58
N VAL A 262 -12.06 -7.16 0.45
CA VAL A 262 -12.42 -8.41 1.12
C VAL A 262 -13.37 -9.25 0.29
N GLY A 263 -13.04 -10.53 0.08
CA GLY A 263 -13.90 -11.49 -0.63
C GLY A 263 -15.10 -11.97 0.19
N ASN A 264 -15.11 -11.78 1.51
CA ASN A 264 -16.12 -12.33 2.41
C ASN A 264 -17.36 -11.44 2.50
N ALA A 265 -18.50 -11.94 2.01
CA ALA A 265 -19.77 -11.20 2.00
C ALA A 265 -20.30 -10.85 3.41
N ALA A 266 -19.99 -11.66 4.43
CA ALA A 266 -20.39 -11.34 5.81
C ALA A 266 -19.56 -10.16 6.37
N TRP A 267 -18.30 -10.04 6.00
CA TRP A 267 -17.46 -8.91 6.40
C TRP A 267 -17.90 -7.60 5.77
N LYS A 268 -18.35 -7.63 4.51
CA LYS A 268 -18.92 -6.43 3.86
C LYS A 268 -20.10 -5.83 4.62
N LYS A 269 -20.85 -6.64 5.38
CA LYS A 269 -22.00 -6.18 6.17
C LYS A 269 -21.62 -5.47 7.47
N ILE A 270 -20.37 -5.53 7.89
CA ILE A 270 -19.92 -4.94 9.15
C ILE A 270 -18.87 -3.81 8.95
N ILE A 271 -18.36 -3.63 7.75
CA ILE A 271 -17.39 -2.58 7.46
C ILE A 271 -18.13 -1.24 7.33
N LEU A 272 -18.01 -0.40 8.35
CA LEU A 272 -18.58 0.94 8.36
C LEU A 272 -17.94 1.84 7.29
N THR A 273 -16.62 1.82 7.25
CA THR A 273 -15.74 2.56 6.35
C THR A 273 -14.33 1.99 6.43
N SER A 274 -13.40 2.49 5.65
CA SER A 274 -11.97 2.23 5.77
C SER A 274 -11.20 3.55 5.75
N MET A 275 -10.17 3.68 6.58
CA MET A 275 -9.17 4.72 6.38
C MET A 275 -8.29 4.31 5.21
N VAL A 276 -8.40 5.06 4.12
CA VAL A 276 -7.71 4.75 2.86
C VAL A 276 -6.35 5.47 2.83
N LYS A 277 -5.31 4.72 2.46
CA LYS A 277 -3.93 5.20 2.33
C LYS A 277 -3.40 4.79 0.97
N ARG A 278 -3.02 5.77 0.14
CA ARG A 278 -2.72 5.56 -1.27
C ARG A 278 -1.27 5.09 -1.49
N VAL A 279 -0.92 3.99 -0.87
CA VAL A 279 0.38 3.30 -1.06
C VAL A 279 0.61 2.95 -2.53
N ASP A 280 -0.44 2.54 -3.23
CA ASP A 280 -0.40 2.27 -4.68
C ASP A 280 0.09 3.48 -5.49
N SER A 281 -0.41 4.67 -5.17
CA SER A 281 -0.01 5.91 -5.84
C SER A 281 1.41 6.33 -5.46
N ALA A 282 1.82 6.11 -4.21
CA ALA A 282 3.17 6.44 -3.75
C ALA A 282 4.23 5.56 -4.44
N VAL A 283 4.01 4.24 -4.50
CA VAL A 283 4.89 3.29 -5.20
C VAL A 283 4.97 3.62 -6.69
N PHE A 284 3.82 3.73 -7.36
CA PHE A 284 3.79 4.08 -8.79
C PHE A 284 4.50 5.41 -9.06
N GLY A 285 4.22 6.43 -8.24
CA GLY A 285 4.82 7.76 -8.36
C GLY A 285 6.34 7.74 -8.20
N ALA A 286 6.87 6.97 -7.25
CA ALA A 286 8.31 6.82 -7.04
C ALA A 286 9.00 6.14 -8.25
N VAL A 287 8.40 5.07 -8.78
CA VAL A 287 8.92 4.39 -9.99
C VAL A 287 8.88 5.32 -11.20
N LYS A 288 7.77 6.08 -11.36
CA LYS A 288 7.65 7.07 -12.43
C LYS A 288 8.71 8.16 -12.33
N GLU A 289 8.91 8.72 -11.15
CA GLU A 289 9.93 9.76 -10.91
C GLU A 289 11.33 9.25 -11.23
N PHE A 290 11.65 8.02 -10.79
CA PHE A 290 12.92 7.39 -11.13
C PHE A 290 13.08 7.21 -12.65
N LYS A 291 12.05 6.72 -13.34
CA LYS A 291 12.06 6.58 -14.79
C LYS A 291 12.34 7.91 -15.51
N ASP A 292 11.73 8.98 -15.01
CA ASP A 292 11.78 10.29 -15.69
C ASP A 292 13.08 11.08 -15.37
N SER A 293 13.67 10.88 -14.19
CA SER A 293 14.81 11.68 -13.67
C SER A 293 16.04 10.87 -13.24
N GLY A 294 15.94 9.55 -13.16
CA GLY A 294 16.99 8.68 -12.61
C GLY A 294 17.17 8.80 -11.08
N LYS A 295 16.25 9.49 -10.40
CA LYS A 295 16.30 9.74 -8.95
C LYS A 295 14.92 9.64 -8.34
N VAL A 296 14.87 9.50 -7.02
CA VAL A 296 13.66 9.55 -6.21
C VAL A 296 13.80 10.61 -5.13
N THR A 297 12.69 11.26 -4.77
CA THR A 297 12.65 12.27 -3.72
C THR A 297 11.62 11.90 -2.65
N SER A 298 11.90 12.31 -1.41
CA SER A 298 10.94 12.10 -0.33
C SER A 298 9.70 12.94 -0.53
N LYS A 299 8.53 12.34 -0.30
CA LYS A 299 7.21 12.97 -0.43
C LYS A 299 6.35 12.63 0.77
N ALA A 300 5.62 13.64 1.26
CA ALA A 300 4.56 13.45 2.24
C ALA A 300 3.20 13.55 1.54
N PHE A 301 2.32 12.61 1.85
CA PHE A 301 0.99 12.47 1.28
C PHE A 301 -0.07 12.75 2.35
N SER A 302 -1.00 13.65 2.07
CA SER A 302 -2.01 14.15 3.00
C SER A 302 -3.43 14.02 2.45
N LEU A 303 -4.43 14.43 3.20
CA LEU A 303 -5.80 14.60 2.69
C LEU A 303 -5.84 15.58 1.50
N LYS A 304 -5.04 16.64 1.56
CA LYS A 304 -4.98 17.67 0.52
C LYS A 304 -4.51 17.09 -0.83
N ASP A 305 -3.58 16.14 -0.79
CA ASP A 305 -3.01 15.49 -1.97
C ASP A 305 -3.77 14.22 -2.37
N GLY A 306 -4.81 13.85 -1.63
CA GLY A 306 -5.53 12.59 -1.81
C GLY A 306 -4.69 11.37 -1.44
N GLY A 307 -3.65 11.54 -0.62
CA GLY A 307 -2.79 10.47 -0.13
C GLY A 307 -3.43 9.62 0.96
N VAL A 308 -4.31 10.23 1.75
CA VAL A 308 -5.18 9.55 2.72
C VAL A 308 -6.61 10.03 2.54
N ASP A 309 -7.58 9.19 2.91
CA ASP A 309 -9.01 9.52 2.85
C ASP A 309 -9.83 8.52 3.69
N TYR A 310 -11.16 8.60 3.60
CA TYR A 310 -12.07 7.58 4.08
C TYR A 310 -12.88 6.97 2.93
N SER A 311 -13.30 5.71 3.06
CA SER A 311 -14.13 5.06 2.04
C SER A 311 -15.63 5.29 2.30
N THR A 312 -16.38 5.48 1.20
CA THR A 312 -17.85 5.51 1.22
C THR A 312 -18.48 4.21 0.71
N SER A 313 -17.67 3.23 0.37
CA SER A 313 -18.16 1.94 -0.16
C SER A 313 -19.07 1.22 0.83
N GLY A 314 -20.10 0.59 0.30
CA GLY A 314 -21.13 -0.09 1.10
C GLY A 314 -22.28 0.79 1.57
N GLY A 315 -22.17 2.12 1.45
CA GLY A 315 -23.24 3.06 1.77
C GLY A 315 -23.51 3.30 3.27
N PHE A 316 -22.69 2.70 4.16
CA PHE A 316 -22.91 2.81 5.62
C PHE A 316 -22.71 4.20 6.19
N VAL A 317 -22.00 5.07 5.46
CA VAL A 317 -21.72 6.46 5.86
C VAL A 317 -22.46 7.50 5.04
N ASP A 318 -23.33 7.11 4.10
CA ASP A 318 -23.98 8.04 3.16
C ASP A 318 -24.80 9.13 3.88
N ASP A 319 -25.53 8.77 4.91
CA ASP A 319 -26.35 9.68 5.72
C ASP A 319 -25.52 10.67 6.57
N ILE A 320 -24.26 10.39 6.80
CA ILE A 320 -23.32 11.24 7.55
C ILE A 320 -22.21 11.82 6.69
N LYS A 321 -22.16 11.47 5.41
CA LYS A 321 -21.10 11.87 4.48
C LYS A 321 -20.85 13.39 4.48
N ALA A 322 -21.91 14.19 4.39
CA ALA A 322 -21.78 15.64 4.38
C ALA A 322 -21.10 16.19 5.65
N LYS A 323 -21.32 15.55 6.81
CA LYS A 323 -20.66 15.93 8.06
C LYS A 323 -19.18 15.57 8.05
N ILE A 324 -18.83 14.37 7.59
CA ILE A 324 -17.43 13.93 7.46
C ILE A 324 -16.69 14.84 6.47
N ASP A 325 -17.28 15.14 5.32
CA ASP A 325 -16.69 16.01 4.30
C ASP A 325 -16.50 17.45 4.82
N GLY A 326 -17.37 17.93 5.72
CA GLY A 326 -17.19 19.20 6.42
C GLY A 326 -15.91 19.23 7.26
N TYR A 327 -15.61 18.16 7.99
CA TYR A 327 -14.33 18.02 8.72
C TYR A 327 -13.15 17.90 7.78
N LYS A 328 -13.28 17.11 6.70
CA LYS A 328 -12.25 16.98 5.66
C LYS A 328 -11.88 18.35 5.07
N THR A 329 -12.87 19.15 4.72
CA THR A 329 -12.67 20.52 4.19
C THR A 329 -11.91 21.41 5.19
N LYS A 330 -12.25 21.34 6.47
CA LYS A 330 -11.58 22.11 7.53
C LYS A 330 -10.12 21.68 7.73
N ILE A 331 -9.82 20.38 7.64
CA ILE A 331 -8.44 19.88 7.73
C ILE A 331 -7.65 20.36 6.51
N ILE A 332 -8.17 20.19 5.29
CA ILE A 332 -7.51 20.64 4.06
C ILE A 332 -7.30 22.16 4.04
N GLY A 333 -8.24 22.92 4.56
CA GLY A 333 -8.17 24.40 4.72
C GLY A 333 -7.26 24.85 5.84
N GLY A 334 -6.78 23.95 6.71
CA GLY A 334 -5.90 24.27 7.84
C GLY A 334 -6.62 24.84 9.08
N GLU A 335 -7.96 24.87 9.09
CA GLU A 335 -8.76 25.26 10.25
C GLU A 335 -8.63 24.22 11.40
N ILE A 336 -8.55 22.94 11.02
CA ILE A 336 -8.26 21.84 11.94
C ILE A 336 -6.87 21.33 11.64
N LYS A 337 -5.99 21.41 12.63
CA LYS A 337 -4.66 20.78 12.58
C LYS A 337 -4.69 19.52 13.43
N VAL A 338 -4.63 18.37 12.78
CA VAL A 338 -4.62 17.07 13.46
C VAL A 338 -3.21 16.78 13.95
N SER A 339 -3.04 16.65 15.28
CA SER A 339 -1.73 16.32 15.87
C SER A 339 -1.27 14.92 15.46
N GLU A 340 0.04 14.73 15.33
CA GLU A 340 0.68 13.42 15.14
C GLU A 340 1.00 12.72 16.46
N THR A 341 0.94 13.45 17.56
CA THR A 341 1.22 12.99 18.93
C THR A 341 0.09 13.34 19.87
N SER A 342 -0.06 12.56 20.96
CA SER A 342 -1.04 12.79 22.05
C SER A 342 -0.61 13.92 22.95
#